data_b35218cc35a2cc00fae84af1389dc750
#
_entry.id   b35218cc35a2cc00fae84af1389dc750
#
_cell.length_a   1.000
_cell.length_b   1.000
_cell.length_c   1.000
_cell.angle_alpha   90.00
_cell.angle_beta   90.00
_cell.angle_gamma   90.00
#
_symmetry.space_group_name_H-M   'P 1'
#
loop_
_entity.id
_entity.type
_entity.pdbx_description
1 polymer ?
#
loop_
_entity_poly.entity_id
_entity_poly.type
_entity_poly.pdbx_seq_one_letter_code
_entity_poly.pdbx_strand_id
1 'polypeptide(L)'
;MPQTVQNQLLRNSLKLFAAVLITAAIAVWTERIQFAWYPLLAVVMVVDDNDDHTLQAASGRILGTVAGGLITFLVHTILGGWIGVLVSMLVMIPVLQLLGWQSALNTASLVAVMFLMLPGHTALGWDYVFNRALDTVVGCIVAILVGLLFWPQNSTSELNAADGRLRRSLQNQLQSYSDWLAQQRSKPNPLNTAPLTNDLQRIEQLVAQERKGPRHQALKRSGWEQRLRLWQLAHFHWIAWERLMAGLPEKQTLQADLLRQAVEELQRQLSGEPGPTPGREPQRWQQLAQQHQLPLLPLLALAEEGRPLHACLGGLNRMAPL
;
A
#
# COMPACT_ATOMS: atom_id res chain seq x y z
N MET A 1 14.54 4.50 -17.69
CA MET A 1 13.89 4.21 -16.41
C MET A 1 13.04 5.40 -16.02
N PRO A 2 11.79 5.25 -15.59
CA PRO A 2 10.97 6.39 -15.17
C PRO A 2 11.64 7.09 -13.98
N GLN A 3 11.62 8.42 -13.96
CA GLN A 3 12.26 9.27 -12.92
C GLN A 3 11.87 8.88 -11.49
N THR A 4 10.67 8.36 -11.30
CA THR A 4 10.16 7.88 -10.00
C THR A 4 10.96 6.70 -9.44
N VAL A 5 11.35 5.73 -10.28
CA VAL A 5 12.17 4.56 -9.88
C VAL A 5 13.58 4.99 -9.51
N GLN A 6 14.16 5.91 -10.27
CA GLN A 6 15.51 6.42 -10.01
C GLN A 6 15.58 7.20 -8.68
N ASN A 7 14.57 8.02 -8.39
CA ASN A 7 14.47 8.75 -7.11
C ASN A 7 14.28 7.81 -5.92
N GLN A 8 13.55 6.72 -6.09
CA GLN A 8 13.34 5.73 -5.04
C GLN A 8 14.63 4.95 -4.75
N LEU A 9 15.36 4.51 -5.78
CA LEU A 9 16.66 3.85 -5.62
C LEU A 9 17.67 4.76 -4.93
N LEU A 10 17.76 6.03 -5.34
CA LEU A 10 18.67 7.00 -4.71
C LEU A 10 18.32 7.21 -3.22
N ARG A 11 17.06 7.35 -2.89
CA ARG A 11 16.58 7.49 -1.50
C ARG A 11 16.98 6.27 -0.65
N ASN A 12 16.73 5.06 -1.16
CA ASN A 12 17.02 3.83 -0.44
C ASN A 12 18.53 3.65 -0.22
N SER A 13 19.34 3.98 -1.23
CA SER A 13 20.80 3.95 -1.12
C SER A 13 21.30 4.96 -0.09
N LEU A 14 20.77 6.18 -0.07
CA LEU A 14 21.13 7.21 0.91
C LEU A 14 20.70 6.82 2.33
N LYS A 15 19.52 6.21 2.49
CA LYS A 15 19.01 5.69 3.75
C LYS A 15 19.94 4.62 4.32
N LEU A 16 20.30 3.62 3.50
CA LEU A 16 21.22 2.57 3.91
C LEU A 16 22.59 3.14 4.26
N PHE A 17 23.14 4.01 3.42
CA PHE A 17 24.44 4.64 3.65
C PHE A 17 24.45 5.44 4.96
N ALA A 18 23.44 6.27 5.22
CA ALA A 18 23.33 7.04 6.45
C ALA A 18 23.24 6.14 7.68
N ALA A 19 22.45 5.06 7.62
CA ALA A 19 22.30 4.12 8.73
C ALA A 19 23.63 3.38 9.03
N VAL A 20 24.33 2.92 8.00
CA VAL A 20 25.65 2.27 8.14
C VAL A 20 26.67 3.25 8.71
N LEU A 21 26.73 4.49 8.22
CA LEU A 21 27.67 5.51 8.68
C LEU A 21 27.44 5.87 10.14
N ILE A 22 26.19 6.08 10.55
CA ILE A 22 25.85 6.39 11.96
C ILE A 22 26.23 5.21 12.86
N THR A 23 25.93 4.00 12.44
CA THR A 23 26.25 2.78 13.21
C THR A 23 27.75 2.59 13.36
N ALA A 24 28.51 2.82 12.29
CA ALA A 24 29.98 2.77 12.33
C ALA A 24 30.55 3.85 13.27
N ALA A 25 30.01 5.08 13.21
CA ALA A 25 30.42 6.17 14.10
C ALA A 25 30.15 5.83 15.58
N ILE A 26 29.00 5.21 15.90
CA ILE A 26 28.68 4.73 17.26
C ILE A 26 29.70 3.68 17.70
N ALA A 27 30.02 2.71 16.84
CA ALA A 27 30.99 1.64 17.15
C ALA A 27 32.39 2.21 17.43
N VAL A 28 32.81 3.21 16.67
CA VAL A 28 34.09 3.93 16.90
C VAL A 28 34.05 4.68 18.23
N TRP A 29 32.98 5.43 18.48
CA TRP A 29 32.85 6.24 19.71
C TRP A 29 32.77 5.41 20.98
N THR A 30 32.18 4.21 20.91
CA THR A 30 32.06 3.27 22.04
C THR A 30 33.26 2.35 22.18
N GLU A 31 34.34 2.53 21.39
CA GLU A 31 35.52 1.68 21.35
C GLU A 31 35.25 0.20 21.06
N ARG A 32 34.09 -0.10 20.45
CA ARG A 32 33.62 -1.45 20.13
C ARG A 32 33.89 -1.85 18.67
N ILE A 33 34.94 -1.30 18.05
CA ILE A 33 35.26 -1.54 16.63
C ILE A 33 35.38 -3.02 16.30
N GLN A 34 35.94 -3.82 17.20
CA GLN A 34 36.11 -5.29 17.00
C GLN A 34 34.76 -6.01 16.83
N PHE A 35 33.69 -5.46 17.35
CA PHE A 35 32.32 -5.99 17.29
C PHE A 35 31.40 -5.20 16.36
N ALA A 36 31.90 -4.18 15.66
CA ALA A 36 31.14 -3.27 14.82
C ALA A 36 30.30 -3.97 13.73
N TRP A 37 30.73 -5.12 13.28
CA TRP A 37 30.04 -5.90 12.26
C TRP A 37 28.68 -6.43 12.71
N TYR A 38 28.44 -6.62 14.02
CA TYR A 38 27.15 -7.05 14.54
C TYR A 38 26.04 -6.00 14.36
N PRO A 39 26.20 -4.75 14.85
CA PRO A 39 25.20 -3.72 14.63
C PRO A 39 25.10 -3.32 13.14
N LEU A 40 26.20 -3.36 12.37
CA LEU A 40 26.18 -3.11 10.94
C LEU A 40 25.34 -4.16 10.19
N LEU A 41 25.52 -5.43 10.53
CA LEU A 41 24.72 -6.52 9.96
C LEU A 41 23.22 -6.37 10.33
N ALA A 42 22.94 -5.93 11.56
CA ALA A 42 21.56 -5.66 11.98
C ALA A 42 20.95 -4.54 11.15
N VAL A 43 21.66 -3.43 10.92
CA VAL A 43 21.22 -2.31 10.10
C VAL A 43 20.94 -2.76 8.67
N VAL A 44 21.90 -3.43 8.02
CA VAL A 44 21.76 -3.86 6.61
C VAL A 44 20.57 -4.79 6.42
N MET A 45 20.27 -5.64 7.41
CA MET A 45 19.14 -6.59 7.30
C MET A 45 17.80 -6.02 7.77
N VAL A 46 17.78 -4.88 8.46
CA VAL A 46 16.57 -4.24 8.95
C VAL A 46 16.15 -3.07 8.07
N VAL A 47 17.11 -2.35 7.45
CA VAL A 47 16.81 -1.30 6.48
C VAL A 47 16.28 -1.95 5.22
N ASP A 48 14.97 -1.92 5.06
CA ASP A 48 14.26 -2.47 3.90
C ASP A 48 13.91 -1.34 2.91
N ASP A 49 13.70 -1.72 1.66
CA ASP A 49 13.18 -0.85 0.61
C ASP A 49 11.77 -0.34 0.94
N ASN A 50 10.99 -1.12 1.69
CA ASN A 50 9.70 -0.76 2.22
C ASN A 50 9.80 -0.39 3.70
N ASP A 51 9.62 0.88 4.01
CA ASP A 51 9.64 1.42 5.39
C ASP A 51 8.64 0.73 6.33
N ASP A 52 7.57 0.16 5.78
CA ASP A 52 6.51 -0.57 6.50
C ASP A 52 7.01 -1.82 7.23
N HIS A 53 8.05 -2.46 6.72
CA HIS A 53 8.58 -3.72 7.26
C HIS A 53 9.71 -3.50 8.25
N THR A 54 10.25 -2.28 8.35
CA THR A 54 11.42 -1.99 9.20
C THR A 54 11.16 -2.32 10.68
N LEU A 55 10.01 -1.97 11.24
CA LEU A 55 9.66 -2.28 12.64
C LEU A 55 9.48 -3.78 12.86
N GLN A 56 8.83 -4.47 11.93
CA GLN A 56 8.63 -5.93 12.01
C GLN A 56 9.96 -6.67 11.84
N ALA A 57 10.80 -6.23 10.91
CA ALA A 57 12.15 -6.76 10.71
C ALA A 57 13.03 -6.53 11.95
N ALA A 58 12.99 -5.32 12.55
CA ALA A 58 13.73 -5.01 13.76
C ALA A 58 13.30 -5.88 14.95
N SER A 59 12.00 -6.04 15.18
CA SER A 59 11.48 -6.88 16.25
C SER A 59 11.86 -8.35 16.05
N GLY A 60 11.70 -8.89 14.85
CA GLY A 60 12.14 -10.25 14.51
C GLY A 60 13.65 -10.45 14.69
N ARG A 61 14.44 -9.41 14.38
CA ARG A 61 15.90 -9.44 14.54
C ARG A 61 16.30 -9.47 16.02
N ILE A 62 15.72 -8.60 16.84
CA ILE A 62 15.99 -8.53 18.28
C ILE A 62 15.56 -9.83 18.97
N LEU A 63 14.31 -10.25 18.76
CA LEU A 63 13.78 -11.48 19.35
C LEU A 63 14.56 -12.72 18.91
N GLY A 64 14.93 -12.79 17.63
CA GLY A 64 15.73 -13.88 17.09
C GLY A 64 17.14 -13.92 17.66
N THR A 65 17.77 -12.76 17.88
CA THR A 65 19.11 -12.70 18.49
C THR A 65 19.06 -13.15 19.95
N VAL A 66 18.11 -12.69 20.72
CA VAL A 66 17.97 -13.07 22.15
C VAL A 66 17.60 -14.55 22.26
N ALA A 67 16.53 -15.00 21.63
CA ALA A 67 16.07 -16.37 21.72
C ALA A 67 17.09 -17.35 21.11
N GLY A 68 17.66 -17.01 19.94
CA GLY A 68 18.70 -17.79 19.30
C GLY A 68 19.94 -17.92 20.17
N GLY A 69 20.42 -16.82 20.76
CA GLY A 69 21.54 -16.83 21.69
C GLY A 69 21.29 -17.68 22.93
N LEU A 70 20.13 -17.52 23.59
CA LEU A 70 19.77 -18.29 24.78
C LEU A 70 19.67 -19.79 24.49
N ILE A 71 18.91 -20.17 23.47
CA ILE A 71 18.69 -21.58 23.13
C ILE A 71 20.02 -22.23 22.73
N THR A 72 20.81 -21.56 21.89
CA THR A 72 22.10 -22.09 21.44
C THR A 72 23.08 -22.20 22.56
N PHE A 73 23.15 -21.24 23.48
CA PHE A 73 23.98 -21.31 24.66
C PHE A 73 23.62 -22.51 25.54
N LEU A 74 22.32 -22.73 25.80
CA LEU A 74 21.88 -23.90 26.58
C LEU A 74 22.24 -25.22 25.88
N VAL A 75 22.08 -25.33 24.58
CA VAL A 75 22.46 -26.51 23.82
C VAL A 75 23.96 -26.69 23.84
N HIS A 76 24.76 -25.62 23.76
CA HIS A 76 26.22 -25.66 23.78
C HIS A 76 26.78 -26.27 25.09
N THR A 77 26.06 -26.10 26.22
CA THR A 77 26.50 -26.71 27.48
C THR A 77 26.56 -28.25 27.44
N ILE A 78 25.85 -28.85 26.46
CA ILE A 78 25.76 -30.31 26.31
C ILE A 78 26.42 -30.77 25.00
N LEU A 79 26.19 -30.03 23.89
CA LEU A 79 26.57 -30.40 22.54
C LEU A 79 27.25 -29.22 21.82
N GLY A 80 28.49 -29.43 21.36
CA GLY A 80 29.23 -28.44 20.59
C GLY A 80 29.25 -28.73 19.08
N GLY A 81 29.86 -27.80 18.33
CA GLY A 81 30.09 -27.93 16.90
C GLY A 81 28.80 -28.01 16.06
N TRP A 82 28.88 -28.67 14.89
CA TRP A 82 27.78 -28.74 13.93
C TRP A 82 26.56 -29.53 14.45
N ILE A 83 26.77 -30.50 15.34
CA ILE A 83 25.67 -31.25 15.99
C ILE A 83 24.89 -30.31 16.89
N GLY A 84 25.57 -29.45 17.66
CA GLY A 84 24.94 -28.41 18.46
C GLY A 84 24.09 -27.44 17.61
N VAL A 85 24.54 -27.06 16.40
CA VAL A 85 23.76 -26.23 15.47
C VAL A 85 22.45 -26.91 15.08
N LEU A 86 22.51 -28.19 14.66
CA LEU A 86 21.32 -28.94 14.26
C LEU A 86 20.33 -29.09 15.41
N VAL A 87 20.79 -29.44 16.61
CA VAL A 87 19.94 -29.57 17.80
C VAL A 87 19.34 -28.21 18.19
N SER A 88 20.12 -27.12 18.16
CA SER A 88 19.63 -25.77 18.42
C SER A 88 18.52 -25.37 17.45
N MET A 89 18.69 -25.64 16.16
CA MET A 89 17.63 -25.34 15.16
C MET A 89 16.35 -26.16 15.41
N LEU A 90 16.51 -27.44 15.71
CA LEU A 90 15.41 -28.36 15.98
C LEU A 90 14.60 -27.93 17.22
N VAL A 91 15.24 -27.39 18.24
CA VAL A 91 14.62 -26.86 19.45
C VAL A 91 14.00 -25.46 19.19
N MET A 92 14.69 -24.60 18.41
CA MET A 92 14.20 -23.25 18.09
C MET A 92 12.87 -23.25 17.35
N ILE A 93 12.66 -24.17 16.42
CA ILE A 93 11.43 -24.19 15.60
C ILE A 93 10.18 -24.27 16.48
N PRO A 94 9.99 -25.29 17.33
CA PRO A 94 8.80 -25.37 18.17
C PRO A 94 8.72 -24.24 19.20
N VAL A 95 9.85 -23.82 19.79
CA VAL A 95 9.85 -22.74 20.80
C VAL A 95 9.38 -21.43 20.19
N LEU A 96 9.92 -21.02 19.04
CA LEU A 96 9.54 -19.78 18.38
C LEU A 96 8.12 -19.83 17.79
N GLN A 97 7.65 -21.03 17.39
CA GLN A 97 6.25 -21.21 16.98
C GLN A 97 5.28 -21.05 18.14
N LEU A 98 5.57 -21.65 19.31
CA LEU A 98 4.75 -21.53 20.52
C LEU A 98 4.68 -20.09 21.03
N LEU A 99 5.77 -19.32 20.89
CA LEU A 99 5.82 -17.90 21.26
C LEU A 99 5.21 -16.96 20.20
N GLY A 100 4.83 -17.48 19.02
CA GLY A 100 4.33 -16.66 17.92
C GLY A 100 5.40 -15.80 17.23
N TRP A 101 6.70 -16.13 17.40
CA TRP A 101 7.84 -15.35 16.89
C TRP A 101 8.45 -15.98 15.61
N GLN A 102 7.61 -16.38 14.68
CA GLN A 102 8.04 -17.04 13.44
C GLN A 102 9.00 -16.19 12.59
N SER A 103 8.81 -14.86 12.58
CA SER A 103 9.71 -13.92 11.90
C SER A 103 11.13 -13.88 12.46
N ALA A 104 11.32 -14.36 13.69
CA ALA A 104 12.61 -14.40 14.38
C ALA A 104 13.47 -15.62 14.00
N LEU A 105 12.89 -16.65 13.36
CA LEU A 105 13.55 -17.94 13.13
C LEU A 105 14.84 -17.82 12.31
N ASN A 106 14.83 -17.05 11.23
CA ASN A 106 15.99 -16.85 10.37
C ASN A 106 17.16 -16.22 11.13
N THR A 107 16.85 -15.22 11.97
CA THR A 107 17.86 -14.56 12.79
C THR A 107 18.39 -15.50 13.88
N ALA A 108 17.52 -16.22 14.56
CA ALA A 108 17.90 -17.18 15.59
C ALA A 108 18.80 -18.29 15.04
N SER A 109 18.49 -18.83 13.88
CA SER A 109 19.30 -19.82 13.18
C SER A 109 20.69 -19.27 12.80
N LEU A 110 20.75 -18.03 12.30
CA LEU A 110 22.03 -17.37 11.99
C LEU A 110 22.89 -17.20 13.24
N VAL A 111 22.29 -16.80 14.37
CA VAL A 111 22.99 -16.66 15.65
C VAL A 111 23.54 -18.00 16.12
N ALA A 112 22.80 -19.10 15.97
CA ALA A 112 23.27 -20.45 16.32
C ALA A 112 24.48 -20.86 15.51
N VAL A 113 24.46 -20.67 14.20
CA VAL A 113 25.60 -20.94 13.33
C VAL A 113 26.81 -20.11 13.75
N MET A 114 26.63 -18.81 13.95
CA MET A 114 27.72 -17.90 14.30
C MET A 114 28.33 -18.22 15.67
N PHE A 115 27.50 -18.57 16.65
CA PHE A 115 27.98 -18.91 17.99
C PHE A 115 28.80 -20.19 18.01
N LEU A 116 28.32 -21.26 17.36
CA LEU A 116 28.91 -22.59 17.47
C LEU A 116 30.01 -22.86 16.43
N MET A 117 30.01 -22.16 15.30
CA MET A 117 30.92 -22.42 14.18
C MET A 117 32.09 -21.44 14.08
N LEU A 118 31.96 -20.22 14.66
CA LEU A 118 33.05 -19.26 14.64
C LEU A 118 34.03 -19.51 15.82
N PRO A 119 35.35 -19.65 15.55
CA PRO A 119 36.31 -19.81 16.60
C PRO A 119 36.31 -18.66 17.61
N GLY A 120 36.37 -18.97 18.90
CA GLY A 120 36.39 -17.96 19.96
C GLY A 120 35.04 -17.49 20.48
N HIS A 121 33.93 -17.63 19.73
CA HIS A 121 32.60 -17.18 20.22
C HIS A 121 32.11 -18.07 21.36
N THR A 122 32.32 -19.34 21.32
CA THR A 122 31.97 -20.29 22.39
C THR A 122 32.72 -20.02 23.69
N ALA A 123 33.95 -19.51 23.61
CA ALA A 123 34.75 -19.13 24.78
C ALA A 123 34.21 -17.91 25.51
N LEU A 124 33.40 -17.02 24.84
CA LEU A 124 32.80 -15.82 25.42
C LEU A 124 31.56 -16.15 26.27
N GLY A 125 30.93 -17.31 26.10
CA GLY A 125 29.79 -17.73 26.90
C GLY A 125 28.62 -16.71 26.90
N TRP A 126 28.16 -16.32 28.09
CA TRP A 126 27.08 -15.34 28.28
C TRP A 126 27.45 -13.95 27.75
N ASP A 127 28.71 -13.55 27.79
CA ASP A 127 29.15 -12.25 27.28
C ASP A 127 28.90 -12.13 25.78
N TYR A 128 29.06 -13.22 25.03
CA TYR A 128 28.68 -13.22 23.62
C TYR A 128 27.17 -12.93 23.42
N VAL A 129 26.32 -13.67 24.14
CA VAL A 129 24.83 -13.53 23.99
C VAL A 129 24.40 -12.12 24.32
N PHE A 130 24.89 -11.58 25.46
CA PHE A 130 24.52 -10.24 25.92
C PHE A 130 25.02 -9.15 24.96
N ASN A 131 26.29 -9.17 24.62
CA ASN A 131 26.88 -8.18 23.70
C ASN A 131 26.22 -8.25 22.30
N ARG A 132 25.94 -9.44 21.80
CA ARG A 132 25.24 -9.64 20.52
C ARG A 132 23.84 -9.05 20.55
N ALA A 133 23.10 -9.27 21.64
CA ALA A 133 21.77 -8.69 21.81
C ALA A 133 21.82 -7.16 21.85
N LEU A 134 22.73 -6.58 22.64
CA LEU A 134 22.93 -5.14 22.76
C LEU A 134 23.28 -4.50 21.40
N ASP A 135 24.25 -5.04 20.70
CA ASP A 135 24.70 -4.54 19.40
C ASP A 135 23.57 -4.62 18.35
N THR A 136 22.78 -5.70 18.38
CA THR A 136 21.60 -5.84 17.52
C THR A 136 20.54 -4.77 17.82
N VAL A 137 20.28 -4.51 19.10
CA VAL A 137 19.32 -3.47 19.51
C VAL A 137 19.79 -2.08 19.03
N VAL A 138 21.07 -1.76 19.20
CA VAL A 138 21.65 -0.49 18.71
C VAL A 138 21.47 -0.36 17.19
N GLY A 139 21.85 -1.39 16.43
CA GLY A 139 21.68 -1.38 14.98
C GLY A 139 20.21 -1.23 14.56
N CYS A 140 19.29 -1.93 15.22
CA CYS A 140 17.85 -1.81 14.96
C CYS A 140 17.30 -0.42 15.28
N ILE A 141 17.72 0.21 16.39
CA ILE A 141 17.31 1.57 16.75
C ILE A 141 17.79 2.56 15.68
N VAL A 142 19.05 2.47 15.26
CA VAL A 142 19.59 3.33 14.18
C VAL A 142 18.79 3.13 12.89
N ALA A 143 18.52 1.89 12.50
CA ALA A 143 17.73 1.59 11.31
C ALA A 143 16.32 2.20 11.36
N ILE A 144 15.65 2.11 12.51
CA ILE A 144 14.32 2.70 12.72
C ILE A 144 14.38 4.22 12.65
N LEU A 145 15.33 4.85 13.35
CA LEU A 145 15.47 6.32 13.36
C LEU A 145 15.75 6.87 11.97
N VAL A 146 16.66 6.23 11.24
CA VAL A 146 16.95 6.60 9.85
C VAL A 146 15.74 6.34 8.95
N GLY A 147 15.04 5.22 9.13
CA GLY A 147 13.80 4.94 8.41
C GLY A 147 12.74 6.04 8.60
N LEU A 148 12.56 6.50 9.83
CA LEU A 148 11.64 7.61 10.14
C LEU A 148 12.10 8.95 9.55
N LEU A 149 13.41 9.22 9.56
CA LEU A 149 13.98 10.46 8.99
C LEU A 149 13.79 10.53 7.47
N PHE A 150 13.96 9.40 6.78
CA PHE A 150 13.81 9.28 5.34
C PHE A 150 12.39 8.93 4.90
N TRP A 151 11.41 8.97 5.82
CA TRP A 151 10.00 8.69 5.48
C TRP A 151 9.50 9.67 4.41
N PRO A 152 8.84 9.20 3.35
CA PRO A 152 8.40 10.07 2.26
C PRO A 152 7.47 11.17 2.77
N GLN A 153 7.81 12.44 2.46
CA GLN A 153 7.08 13.60 2.99
C GLN A 153 5.79 13.94 2.23
N ASN A 154 5.61 13.45 1.00
CA ASN A 154 4.61 13.94 0.05
C ASN A 154 3.50 12.94 -0.33
N SER A 155 3.23 11.91 0.47
CA SER A 155 2.16 10.94 0.18
C SER A 155 0.78 11.59 0.04
N THR A 156 0.46 12.59 0.84
CA THR A 156 -0.80 13.35 0.73
C THR A 156 -0.90 14.10 -0.59
N SER A 157 0.18 14.73 -1.06
CA SER A 157 0.22 15.41 -2.34
C SER A 157 0.02 14.43 -3.51
N GLU A 158 0.67 13.26 -3.43
CA GLU A 158 0.53 12.21 -4.44
C GLU A 158 -0.88 11.59 -4.44
N LEU A 159 -1.47 11.37 -3.26
CA LEU A 159 -2.86 10.93 -3.10
C LEU A 159 -3.83 11.93 -3.74
N ASN A 160 -3.66 13.23 -3.47
CA ASN A 160 -4.50 14.27 -4.07
C ASN A 160 -4.29 14.38 -5.58
N ALA A 161 -3.06 14.21 -6.06
CA ALA A 161 -2.78 14.21 -7.49
C ALA A 161 -3.44 13.01 -8.22
N ALA A 162 -3.40 11.82 -7.63
CA ALA A 162 -4.05 10.62 -8.17
C ALA A 162 -5.59 10.77 -8.17
N ASP A 163 -6.18 11.28 -7.09
CA ASP A 163 -7.62 11.63 -7.03
C ASP A 163 -8.01 12.61 -8.13
N GLY A 164 -7.22 13.66 -8.33
CA GLY A 164 -7.44 14.63 -9.39
C GLY A 164 -7.32 14.04 -10.80
N ARG A 165 -6.45 13.04 -11.01
CA ARG A 165 -6.37 12.32 -12.30
C ARG A 165 -7.60 11.45 -12.53
N LEU A 166 -8.03 10.70 -11.52
CA LEU A 166 -9.25 9.88 -11.58
C LEU A 166 -10.47 10.74 -11.93
N ARG A 167 -10.66 11.85 -11.21
CA ARG A 167 -11.77 12.78 -11.48
C ARG A 167 -11.74 13.33 -12.89
N ARG A 168 -10.60 13.82 -13.37
CA ARG A 168 -10.44 14.38 -14.72
C ARG A 168 -10.70 13.34 -15.80
N SER A 169 -10.24 12.11 -15.63
CA SER A 169 -10.47 11.03 -16.60
C SER A 169 -11.96 10.73 -16.74
N LEU A 170 -12.70 10.60 -15.62
CA LEU A 170 -14.14 10.37 -15.66
C LEU A 170 -14.90 11.59 -16.19
N GLN A 171 -14.50 12.80 -15.82
CA GLN A 171 -15.13 14.04 -16.29
C GLN A 171 -15.00 14.21 -17.80
N ASN A 172 -13.81 13.97 -18.36
CA ASN A 172 -13.58 14.04 -19.79
C ASN A 172 -14.42 13.01 -20.56
N GLN A 173 -14.54 11.80 -20.04
CA GLN A 173 -15.34 10.75 -20.66
C GLN A 173 -16.86 11.08 -20.61
N LEU A 174 -17.33 11.55 -19.44
CA LEU A 174 -18.73 11.99 -19.33
C LEU A 174 -19.02 13.18 -20.24
N GLN A 175 -18.08 14.11 -20.41
CA GLN A 175 -18.22 15.21 -21.37
C GLN A 175 -18.35 14.67 -22.79
N SER A 176 -17.54 13.69 -23.17
CA SER A 176 -17.62 13.06 -24.49
C SER A 176 -18.99 12.37 -24.71
N TYR A 177 -19.55 11.74 -23.69
CA TYR A 177 -20.89 11.17 -23.76
C TYR A 177 -21.97 12.26 -23.84
N SER A 178 -21.83 13.37 -23.11
CA SER A 178 -22.73 14.51 -23.19
C SER A 178 -22.74 15.15 -24.58
N ASP A 179 -21.55 15.36 -25.18
CA ASP A 179 -21.40 15.90 -26.53
C ASP A 179 -22.02 14.96 -27.59
N TRP A 180 -21.87 13.65 -27.42
CA TRP A 180 -22.51 12.67 -28.29
C TRP A 180 -24.04 12.71 -28.18
N LEU A 181 -24.59 12.73 -26.96
CA LEU A 181 -26.04 12.78 -26.73
C LEU A 181 -26.63 14.12 -27.22
N ALA A 182 -25.84 15.18 -27.22
CA ALA A 182 -26.20 16.49 -27.84
C ALA A 182 -25.99 16.51 -29.36
N GLN A 183 -25.63 15.40 -29.98
CA GLN A 183 -25.38 15.30 -31.44
C GLN A 183 -24.23 16.18 -31.96
N GLN A 184 -23.34 16.62 -31.09
CA GLN A 184 -22.20 17.45 -31.45
C GLN A 184 -20.99 16.63 -31.93
N ARG A 185 -20.92 15.36 -31.50
CA ARG A 185 -19.81 14.43 -31.83
C ARG A 185 -20.34 13.01 -32.07
N SER A 186 -19.51 12.20 -32.72
CA SER A 186 -19.71 10.75 -32.80
C SER A 186 -19.64 10.10 -31.40
N LYS A 187 -20.20 8.90 -31.30
CA LYS A 187 -20.15 8.10 -30.05
C LYS A 187 -18.71 7.91 -29.60
N PRO A 188 -18.37 8.22 -28.33
CA PRO A 188 -17.04 8.01 -27.83
C PRO A 188 -16.72 6.52 -27.63
N ASN A 189 -15.47 6.15 -27.81
CA ASN A 189 -14.98 4.84 -27.40
C ASN A 189 -15.00 4.72 -25.86
N PRO A 190 -15.19 3.51 -25.34
CA PRO A 190 -15.07 3.29 -23.89
C PRO A 190 -13.70 3.74 -23.37
N LEU A 191 -13.69 4.28 -22.17
CA LEU A 191 -12.47 4.74 -21.53
C LEU A 191 -11.50 3.57 -21.32
N ASN A 192 -10.24 3.78 -21.66
CA ASN A 192 -9.21 2.83 -21.26
C ASN A 192 -9.12 2.79 -19.72
N THR A 193 -9.50 1.67 -19.13
CA THR A 193 -9.52 1.51 -17.68
C THR A 193 -8.16 1.27 -17.05
N ALA A 194 -7.11 0.96 -17.84
CA ALA A 194 -5.78 0.67 -17.31
C ALA A 194 -5.16 1.85 -16.53
N PRO A 195 -5.22 3.13 -16.99
CA PRO A 195 -4.73 4.26 -16.22
C PRO A 195 -5.52 4.46 -14.91
N LEU A 196 -6.86 4.28 -14.94
CA LEU A 196 -7.70 4.39 -13.75
C LEU A 196 -7.31 3.33 -12.70
N THR A 197 -7.14 2.09 -13.15
CA THR A 197 -6.74 0.97 -12.29
C THR A 197 -5.36 1.23 -11.68
N ASN A 198 -4.41 1.72 -12.47
CA ASN A 198 -3.06 2.06 -11.98
C ASN A 198 -3.09 3.18 -10.93
N ASP A 199 -3.86 4.25 -11.16
CA ASP A 199 -4.02 5.33 -10.18
C ASP A 199 -4.70 4.83 -8.89
N LEU A 200 -5.71 3.96 -9.01
CA LEU A 200 -6.39 3.36 -7.87
C LEU A 200 -5.47 2.45 -7.06
N GLN A 201 -4.69 1.60 -7.72
CA GLN A 201 -3.67 0.76 -7.07
C GLN A 201 -2.60 1.63 -6.39
N ARG A 202 -2.23 2.74 -7.01
CA ARG A 202 -1.27 3.67 -6.40
C ARG A 202 -1.82 4.31 -5.13
N ILE A 203 -3.08 4.73 -5.13
CA ILE A 203 -3.77 5.24 -3.92
C ILE A 203 -3.79 4.15 -2.85
N GLU A 204 -4.13 2.92 -3.19
CA GLU A 204 -4.19 1.79 -2.27
C GLU A 204 -2.82 1.53 -1.61
N GLN A 205 -1.74 1.51 -2.40
CA GLN A 205 -0.38 1.36 -1.89
C GLN A 205 0.01 2.48 -0.94
N LEU A 206 -0.27 3.74 -1.29
CA LEU A 206 0.04 4.90 -0.46
C LEU A 206 -0.77 4.90 0.85
N VAL A 207 -2.06 4.57 0.79
CA VAL A 207 -2.91 4.44 1.97
C VAL A 207 -2.43 3.31 2.88
N ALA A 208 -2.07 2.14 2.31
CA ALA A 208 -1.52 1.02 3.07
C ALA A 208 -0.20 1.39 3.75
N GLN A 209 0.69 2.10 3.05
CA GLN A 209 1.97 2.58 3.56
C GLN A 209 1.76 3.56 4.72
N GLU A 210 0.95 4.60 4.53
CA GLU A 210 0.71 5.60 5.58
C GLU A 210 -0.06 5.04 6.78
N ARG A 211 -0.87 4.00 6.60
CA ARG A 211 -1.57 3.33 7.71
C ARG A 211 -0.61 2.69 8.70
N LYS A 212 0.53 2.21 8.25
CA LYS A 212 1.58 1.60 9.09
C LYS A 212 2.61 2.61 9.56
N GLY A 213 2.63 3.80 8.97
CA GLY A 213 3.63 4.82 9.20
C GLY A 213 3.33 5.78 10.35
N PRO A 214 4.24 6.70 10.63
CA PRO A 214 4.12 7.68 11.71
C PRO A 214 2.93 8.64 11.53
N ARG A 215 2.38 8.73 10.30
CA ARG A 215 1.26 9.61 9.96
C ARG A 215 -0.10 8.94 9.96
N HIS A 216 -0.21 7.74 10.50
CA HIS A 216 -1.49 7.00 10.57
C HIS A 216 -2.66 7.86 11.10
N GLN A 217 -2.41 8.67 12.13
CA GLN A 217 -3.46 9.55 12.68
C GLN A 217 -3.88 10.66 11.70
N ALA A 218 -2.94 11.22 10.92
CA ALA A 218 -3.23 12.21 9.91
C ALA A 218 -4.04 11.59 8.74
N LEU A 219 -3.66 10.40 8.29
CA LEU A 219 -4.39 9.64 7.29
C LEU A 219 -5.83 9.35 7.73
N LYS A 220 -6.01 8.93 8.99
CA LYS A 220 -7.35 8.66 9.54
C LYS A 220 -8.21 9.92 9.63
N ARG A 221 -7.64 11.05 10.03
CA ARG A 221 -8.34 12.35 10.07
C ARG A 221 -8.72 12.86 8.68
N SER A 222 -7.90 12.62 7.68
CA SER A 222 -8.17 13.02 6.30
C SER A 222 -9.20 12.15 5.58
N GLY A 223 -9.64 11.02 6.18
CA GLY A 223 -10.65 10.14 5.63
C GLY A 223 -10.24 9.35 4.38
N TRP A 224 -8.93 9.27 4.07
CA TRP A 224 -8.45 8.61 2.85
C TRP A 224 -8.81 7.13 2.75
N GLU A 225 -8.92 6.40 3.86
CA GLU A 225 -9.36 5.00 3.83
C GLU A 225 -10.80 4.87 3.30
N GLN A 226 -11.68 5.77 3.74
CA GLN A 226 -13.06 5.79 3.26
C GLN A 226 -13.13 6.28 1.81
N ARG A 227 -12.33 7.28 1.45
CA ARG A 227 -12.21 7.81 0.09
C ARG A 227 -11.74 6.73 -0.89
N LEU A 228 -10.74 5.92 -0.52
CA LEU A 228 -10.30 4.78 -1.31
C LEU A 228 -11.43 3.78 -1.57
N ARG A 229 -12.19 3.41 -0.52
CA ARG A 229 -13.34 2.49 -0.68
C ARG A 229 -14.39 3.04 -1.65
N LEU A 230 -14.69 4.34 -1.57
CA LEU A 230 -15.63 4.97 -2.50
C LEU A 230 -15.10 4.99 -3.92
N TRP A 231 -13.80 5.22 -4.12
CA TRP A 231 -13.20 5.12 -5.45
C TRP A 231 -13.20 3.70 -6.01
N GLN A 232 -12.95 2.68 -5.19
CA GLN A 232 -13.05 1.27 -5.60
C GLN A 232 -14.47 0.92 -6.05
N LEU A 233 -15.50 1.34 -5.29
CA LEU A 233 -16.89 1.16 -5.65
C LEU A 233 -17.26 1.96 -6.91
N ALA A 234 -16.84 3.22 -7.00
CA ALA A 234 -17.08 4.06 -8.16
C ALA A 234 -16.47 3.46 -9.44
N HIS A 235 -15.24 2.93 -9.35
CA HIS A 235 -14.58 2.26 -10.46
C HIS A 235 -15.33 0.99 -10.91
N PHE A 236 -15.81 0.19 -9.96
CA PHE A 236 -16.60 -1.01 -10.26
C PHE A 236 -17.89 -0.66 -11.03
N HIS A 237 -18.67 0.28 -10.51
CA HIS A 237 -19.94 0.72 -11.13
C HIS A 237 -19.71 1.49 -12.44
N TRP A 238 -18.59 2.24 -12.54
CA TRP A 238 -18.20 2.91 -13.77
C TRP A 238 -18.02 1.93 -14.93
N ILE A 239 -17.26 0.86 -14.73
CA ILE A 239 -17.03 -0.16 -15.77
C ILE A 239 -18.34 -0.77 -16.25
N ALA A 240 -19.24 -1.12 -15.32
CA ALA A 240 -20.55 -1.68 -15.66
C ALA A 240 -21.41 -0.67 -16.42
N TRP A 241 -21.51 0.57 -15.91
CA TRP A 241 -22.27 1.65 -16.51
C TRP A 241 -21.75 2.00 -17.91
N GLU A 242 -20.46 2.15 -18.07
CA GLU A 242 -19.85 2.50 -19.35
C GLU A 242 -20.01 1.41 -20.41
N ARG A 243 -19.93 0.12 -20.01
CA ARG A 243 -20.22 -1.01 -20.89
C ARG A 243 -21.64 -0.92 -21.44
N LEU A 244 -22.62 -0.56 -20.61
CA LEU A 244 -24.01 -0.40 -21.01
C LEU A 244 -24.19 0.82 -21.95
N MET A 245 -23.52 1.95 -21.67
CA MET A 245 -23.49 3.12 -22.56
C MET A 245 -22.86 2.77 -23.92
N ALA A 246 -21.76 2.02 -23.92
CA ALA A 246 -21.10 1.58 -25.14
C ALA A 246 -21.97 0.61 -25.97
N GLY A 247 -22.87 -0.14 -25.33
CA GLY A 247 -23.84 -1.03 -25.99
C GLY A 247 -25.02 -0.34 -26.67
N LEU A 248 -25.24 0.97 -26.42
CA LEU A 248 -26.32 1.71 -27.06
C LEU A 248 -26.03 1.92 -28.56
N PRO A 249 -27.05 1.93 -29.45
CA PRO A 249 -26.87 2.10 -30.88
C PRO A 249 -26.30 3.48 -31.25
N GLU A 250 -25.43 3.52 -32.25
CA GLU A 250 -24.72 4.74 -32.67
C GLU A 250 -25.62 5.73 -33.45
N LYS A 251 -26.60 5.21 -34.19
CA LYS A 251 -27.42 5.98 -35.17
C LYS A 251 -28.73 6.50 -34.63
N GLN A 252 -28.82 6.90 -33.41
CA GLN A 252 -30.09 7.49 -32.98
C GLN A 252 -29.95 8.97 -32.77
N THR A 253 -30.79 9.71 -33.46
CA THR A 253 -31.38 10.98 -33.06
C THR A 253 -32.01 10.81 -31.67
N LEU A 254 -31.17 10.50 -30.69
CA LEU A 254 -31.58 10.31 -29.31
C LEU A 254 -31.80 11.73 -28.71
N GLN A 255 -32.96 12.30 -28.98
CA GLN A 255 -33.54 13.28 -28.06
C GLN A 255 -33.91 12.55 -26.75
N ALA A 256 -32.94 11.83 -26.22
CA ALA A 256 -33.11 11.09 -24.96
C ALA A 256 -32.75 12.03 -23.82
N ASP A 257 -33.61 12.99 -23.56
CA ASP A 257 -33.41 13.96 -22.47
C ASP A 257 -33.10 13.27 -21.14
N LEU A 258 -33.65 12.06 -20.91
CA LEU A 258 -33.41 11.27 -19.71
C LEU A 258 -31.97 10.77 -19.62
N LEU A 259 -31.38 10.27 -20.73
CA LEU A 259 -29.98 9.81 -20.79
C LEU A 259 -29.03 11.01 -20.62
N ARG A 260 -29.34 12.14 -21.28
CA ARG A 260 -28.54 13.35 -21.14
C ARG A 260 -28.57 13.84 -19.70
N GLN A 261 -29.77 13.89 -19.09
CA GLN A 261 -29.94 14.27 -17.69
C GLN A 261 -29.15 13.36 -16.76
N ALA A 262 -29.13 12.04 -16.97
CA ALA A 262 -28.37 11.09 -16.16
C ALA A 262 -26.84 11.34 -16.27
N VAL A 263 -26.33 11.65 -17.48
CA VAL A 263 -24.91 12.01 -17.68
C VAL A 263 -24.57 13.34 -17.00
N GLU A 264 -25.41 14.36 -17.18
CA GLU A 264 -25.24 15.69 -16.57
C GLU A 264 -25.28 15.64 -15.04
N GLU A 265 -26.08 14.75 -14.46
CA GLU A 265 -26.10 14.53 -13.01
C GLU A 265 -24.80 13.92 -12.49
N LEU A 266 -24.24 12.95 -13.20
CA LEU A 266 -22.93 12.40 -12.86
C LEU A 266 -21.81 13.44 -13.02
N GLN A 267 -21.87 14.29 -14.04
CA GLN A 267 -20.92 15.40 -14.22
C GLN A 267 -20.98 16.40 -13.07
N ARG A 268 -22.20 16.83 -12.68
CA ARG A 268 -22.41 17.73 -11.53
C ARG A 268 -21.84 17.13 -10.24
N GLN A 269 -22.08 15.84 -10.01
CA GLN A 269 -21.50 15.17 -8.85
C GLN A 269 -19.97 15.15 -8.88
N LEU A 270 -19.34 14.91 -10.03
CA LEU A 270 -17.88 14.97 -10.17
C LEU A 270 -17.31 16.38 -9.95
N SER A 271 -18.04 17.41 -10.36
CA SER A 271 -17.67 18.83 -10.18
C SER A 271 -17.89 19.32 -8.74
N GLY A 272 -18.49 18.52 -7.87
CA GLY A 272 -18.75 18.90 -6.48
C GLY A 272 -20.06 19.65 -6.26
N GLU A 273 -20.89 19.78 -7.27
CA GLU A 273 -22.20 20.41 -7.16
C GLU A 273 -23.20 19.43 -6.53
N PRO A 274 -23.91 19.84 -5.47
CA PRO A 274 -24.96 19.00 -4.88
C PRO A 274 -26.13 18.86 -5.86
N GLY A 275 -26.46 17.64 -6.22
CA GLY A 275 -27.61 17.31 -7.04
C GLY A 275 -28.57 16.35 -6.34
N PRO A 276 -29.83 16.29 -6.72
CA PRO A 276 -30.77 15.31 -6.20
C PRO A 276 -30.30 13.89 -6.59
N THR A 277 -30.46 12.93 -5.66
CA THR A 277 -30.21 11.54 -5.99
C THR A 277 -31.23 11.07 -7.03
N PRO A 278 -30.79 10.45 -8.14
CA PRO A 278 -31.71 9.96 -9.16
C PRO A 278 -32.77 9.02 -8.57
N GLY A 279 -34.04 9.36 -8.79
CA GLY A 279 -35.15 8.54 -8.35
C GLY A 279 -35.24 7.20 -9.11
N ARG A 280 -35.94 6.20 -8.52
CA ARG A 280 -36.35 5.03 -9.27
C ARG A 280 -37.57 5.40 -10.10
N GLU A 281 -37.38 5.67 -11.37
CA GLU A 281 -38.46 6.01 -12.30
C GLU A 281 -38.49 5.02 -13.48
N PRO A 282 -38.76 3.71 -13.23
CA PRO A 282 -38.68 2.70 -14.28
C PRO A 282 -39.64 2.96 -15.44
N GLN A 283 -40.77 3.63 -15.18
CA GLN A 283 -41.75 3.99 -16.20
C GLN A 283 -41.17 4.97 -17.23
N ARG A 284 -40.38 5.96 -16.81
CA ARG A 284 -39.72 6.90 -17.74
C ARG A 284 -38.69 6.20 -18.63
N TRP A 285 -37.95 5.26 -18.07
CA TRP A 285 -37.00 4.44 -18.84
C TRP A 285 -37.73 3.49 -19.81
N GLN A 286 -38.88 2.95 -19.43
CA GLN A 286 -39.74 2.15 -20.31
C GLN A 286 -40.29 2.98 -21.45
N GLN A 287 -40.78 4.19 -21.19
CA GLN A 287 -41.24 5.12 -22.22
C GLN A 287 -40.12 5.46 -23.21
N LEU A 288 -38.90 5.76 -22.69
CA LEU A 288 -37.73 6.01 -23.52
C LEU A 288 -37.41 4.82 -24.43
N ALA A 289 -37.42 3.60 -23.87
CA ALA A 289 -37.17 2.38 -24.63
C ALA A 289 -38.17 2.22 -25.78
N GLN A 290 -39.45 2.45 -25.52
CA GLN A 290 -40.51 2.37 -26.53
C GLN A 290 -40.40 3.45 -27.60
N GLN A 291 -40.16 4.70 -27.21
CA GLN A 291 -40.08 5.86 -28.14
C GLN A 291 -38.92 5.73 -29.11
N HIS A 292 -37.79 5.22 -28.64
CA HIS A 292 -36.56 5.11 -29.43
C HIS A 292 -36.21 3.70 -29.87
N GLN A 293 -37.12 2.74 -29.69
CA GLN A 293 -36.91 1.29 -30.03
C GLN A 293 -35.63 0.73 -29.43
N LEU A 294 -35.30 1.15 -28.20
CA LEU A 294 -34.13 0.69 -27.48
C LEU A 294 -34.42 -0.55 -26.64
N PRO A 295 -33.44 -1.42 -26.40
CA PRO A 295 -33.60 -2.56 -25.54
C PRO A 295 -33.84 -2.10 -24.09
N LEU A 296 -34.97 -2.48 -23.50
CA LEU A 296 -35.38 -2.03 -22.16
C LEU A 296 -34.44 -2.49 -21.05
N LEU A 297 -33.99 -3.75 -21.09
CA LEU A 297 -33.14 -4.32 -20.02
C LEU A 297 -31.80 -3.60 -19.87
N PRO A 298 -31.03 -3.30 -20.93
CA PRO A 298 -29.83 -2.50 -20.83
C PRO A 298 -30.07 -1.08 -20.28
N LEU A 299 -31.17 -0.45 -20.64
CA LEU A 299 -31.51 0.90 -20.12
C LEU A 299 -31.84 0.88 -18.63
N LEU A 300 -32.60 -0.10 -18.17
CA LEU A 300 -32.88 -0.28 -16.75
C LEU A 300 -31.60 -0.61 -15.97
N ALA A 301 -30.75 -1.47 -16.52
CA ALA A 301 -29.45 -1.78 -15.93
C ALA A 301 -28.57 -0.54 -15.86
N LEU A 302 -28.55 0.32 -16.89
CA LEU A 302 -27.82 1.59 -16.90
C LEU A 302 -28.29 2.52 -15.77
N ALA A 303 -29.60 2.63 -15.58
CA ALA A 303 -30.18 3.42 -14.51
C ALA A 303 -29.81 2.87 -13.12
N GLU A 304 -29.88 1.55 -12.94
CA GLU A 304 -29.52 0.89 -11.67
C GLU A 304 -28.01 1.01 -11.36
N GLU A 305 -27.13 0.92 -12.35
CA GLU A 305 -25.68 1.14 -12.16
C GLU A 305 -25.31 2.62 -11.96
N GLY A 306 -26.03 3.52 -12.57
CA GLY A 306 -25.85 4.98 -12.40
C GLY A 306 -26.08 5.45 -10.97
N ARG A 307 -27.00 4.84 -10.23
CA ARG A 307 -27.38 5.25 -8.86
C ARG A 307 -26.25 5.04 -7.84
N PRO A 308 -25.67 3.84 -7.68
CA PRO A 308 -24.56 3.65 -6.77
C PRO A 308 -23.32 4.45 -7.20
N LEU A 309 -23.08 4.61 -8.51
CA LEU A 309 -22.04 5.47 -9.02
C LEU A 309 -22.24 6.93 -8.55
N HIS A 310 -23.44 7.48 -8.72
CA HIS A 310 -23.81 8.81 -8.24
C HIS A 310 -23.62 8.94 -6.72
N ALA A 311 -24.04 7.94 -5.95
CA ALA A 311 -23.90 7.93 -4.50
C ALA A 311 -22.41 7.91 -4.06
N CYS A 312 -21.57 7.15 -4.75
CA CYS A 312 -20.11 7.10 -4.49
C CYS A 312 -19.46 8.45 -4.79
N LEU A 313 -19.77 9.07 -5.94
CA LEU A 313 -19.24 10.37 -6.31
C LEU A 313 -19.68 11.46 -5.34
N GLY A 314 -20.95 11.47 -4.93
CA GLY A 314 -21.46 12.38 -3.90
C GLY A 314 -20.81 12.16 -2.53
N GLY A 315 -20.49 10.91 -2.18
CA GLY A 315 -19.70 10.57 -0.99
C GLY A 315 -18.28 11.14 -1.03
N LEU A 316 -17.61 11.04 -2.19
CA LEU A 316 -16.26 11.59 -2.40
C LEU A 316 -16.21 13.11 -2.26
N ASN A 317 -17.27 13.82 -2.64
CA ASN A 317 -17.33 15.28 -2.52
C ASN A 317 -17.56 15.76 -1.09
N ARG A 318 -18.36 15.03 -0.31
CA ARG A 318 -18.56 15.34 1.12
C ARG A 318 -17.29 15.17 1.95
N MET A 319 -16.35 14.40 1.47
CA MET A 319 -15.02 14.21 2.05
C MET A 319 -13.98 15.06 1.29
N ALA A 320 -14.22 16.38 1.19
CA ALA A 320 -13.29 17.29 0.53
C ALA A 320 -11.87 17.15 1.08
N PRO A 321 -10.82 17.24 0.25
CA PRO A 321 -9.44 17.22 0.73
C PRO A 321 -9.23 18.45 1.64
N LEU A 322 -8.66 18.19 2.83
CA LEU A 322 -8.16 19.21 3.72
C LEU A 322 -6.92 19.89 3.11
#